data_fb97d5c0eaff2aa26021e067832f8ef5
#
_entry.id   fb97d5c0eaff2aa26021e067832f8ef5
#
_cell.length_a   1.000
_cell.length_b   1.000
_cell.length_c   1.000
_cell.angle_alpha   90.00
_cell.angle_beta   90.00
_cell.angle_gamma   90.00
#
_symmetry.space_group_name_H-M   'P 1'
#
loop_
_entity.id
_entity.type
_entity.pdbx_description
1 polymer ?
#
loop_
_entity_poly.entity_id
_entity_poly.type
_entity_poly.pdbx_seq_one_letter_code
_entity_poly.pdbx_strand_id
1 'polypeptide(L)'
;MQLITGRNFVPTRGVDSFNLSAKVQASLLNHGDRSGIFEDCDFMKKYFWISKDSVFFIGTTDTRSQCEDSFIMQFLTRVYENIRKYYGLALSDAVFRQNFDTFCVMLDEMIEGGYPFSTEMSNLESTVVTPASYNLVDKLASLSLNTEPGSSNSLTGVSPEIWWRRTGVFHATNELYLDVTERVNIVISESGKTIHGSISGYIDASSRLSGLPEVSLIFKKPFLFTAENVSFHPSVRIKAWERDKKVSFIPPDGNFTLMKYVIDDPAKAILPFNLQTRIGFDSTNGTILATLIPKPNLLETGTASQNRDGKARIIEEVTVRFKVPKVISNCTMITQTGSARFEYSSHEIVWCIGTVIGSMTSGLKLEGSLSYSSNDRTDSSIAKSFKPTATVQFAVAGWSASGLKVDSVDVSGVNYTPYKGCRYATKSGRIDVRI
;
A
#
# COMPACT_ATOMS: atom_id res chain seq x y z
N MET A 1 -15.71 8.43 24.74
CA MET A 1 -15.57 8.75 23.32
C MET A 1 -16.34 10.04 23.05
N GLN A 2 -15.73 11.07 22.50
CA GLN A 2 -16.37 12.36 22.22
C GLN A 2 -16.47 12.52 20.69
N LEU A 3 -17.66 12.88 20.20
CA LEU A 3 -17.84 13.25 18.80
C LEU A 3 -17.19 14.62 18.56
N ILE A 4 -16.29 14.70 17.58
CA ILE A 4 -15.63 15.95 17.19
C ILE A 4 -16.43 16.63 16.09
N THR A 5 -16.83 15.89 15.05
CA THR A 5 -17.66 16.37 13.96
C THR A 5 -18.43 15.24 13.30
N GLY A 6 -19.47 15.58 12.58
CA GLY A 6 -20.26 14.63 11.78
C GLY A 6 -21.04 15.34 10.69
N ARG A 7 -21.24 14.65 9.56
CA ARG A 7 -22.05 15.11 8.42
C ARG A 7 -23.09 14.06 8.06
N ASN A 8 -24.32 14.50 7.83
CA ASN A 8 -25.40 13.68 7.32
C ASN A 8 -25.73 14.09 5.89
N PHE A 9 -25.60 13.15 4.99
CA PHE A 9 -25.87 13.35 3.57
C PHE A 9 -27.29 12.92 3.17
N VAL A 10 -27.95 12.11 3.98
CA VAL A 10 -29.32 11.66 3.77
C VAL A 10 -30.18 12.10 4.95
N PRO A 11 -31.32 12.77 4.75
CA PRO A 11 -32.20 13.13 5.83
C PRO A 11 -32.75 11.89 6.53
N THR A 12 -32.34 11.70 7.79
CA THR A 12 -32.85 10.62 8.63
C THR A 12 -34.04 11.12 9.42
N ARG A 13 -35.21 10.49 9.23
CA ARG A 13 -36.40 10.81 10.01
C ARG A 13 -36.18 10.39 11.46
N GLY A 14 -36.16 11.37 12.37
CA GLY A 14 -36.53 11.19 13.77
C GLY A 14 -35.49 10.66 14.74
N VAL A 15 -34.21 10.59 14.40
CA VAL A 15 -33.16 10.23 15.37
C VAL A 15 -32.05 11.26 15.29
N ASP A 16 -31.61 11.77 16.43
CA ASP A 16 -30.36 12.54 16.54
C ASP A 16 -29.21 11.66 16.05
N SER A 17 -28.89 11.80 14.78
CA SER A 17 -28.03 10.90 14.02
C SER A 17 -26.58 10.88 14.49
N PHE A 18 -26.21 11.74 15.43
CA PHE A 18 -24.87 11.86 15.99
C PHE A 18 -24.69 11.17 17.34
N ASN A 19 -25.76 10.69 17.97
CA ASN A 19 -25.63 9.87 19.16
C ASN A 19 -25.37 8.42 18.76
N LEU A 20 -24.09 8.06 18.72
CA LEU A 20 -23.70 6.64 18.61
C LEU A 20 -24.36 5.88 19.77
N SER A 21 -25.14 4.85 19.44
CA SER A 21 -25.77 4.03 20.46
C SER A 21 -24.72 3.47 21.43
N ALA A 22 -25.07 3.27 22.69
CA ALA A 22 -24.16 2.71 23.68
C ALA A 22 -23.58 1.35 23.23
N LYS A 23 -24.34 0.59 22.45
CA LYS A 23 -23.91 -0.68 21.85
C LYS A 23 -22.76 -0.47 20.84
N VAL A 24 -22.86 0.53 19.97
CA VAL A 24 -21.80 0.87 18.99
C VAL A 24 -20.56 1.36 19.70
N GLN A 25 -20.71 2.23 20.72
CA GLN A 25 -19.58 2.70 21.52
C GLN A 25 -18.87 1.54 22.24
N ALA A 26 -19.63 0.62 22.84
CA ALA A 26 -19.09 -0.57 23.49
C ALA A 26 -18.38 -1.49 22.47
N SER A 27 -18.95 -1.66 21.27
CA SER A 27 -18.34 -2.44 20.21
C SER A 27 -17.00 -1.84 19.75
N LEU A 28 -16.93 -0.51 19.55
CA LEU A 28 -15.70 0.19 19.17
C LEU A 28 -14.61 0.10 20.24
N LEU A 29 -14.98 0.09 21.51
CA LEU A 29 -14.03 0.01 22.64
C LEU A 29 -13.54 -1.42 22.89
N ASN A 30 -14.40 -2.43 22.66
CA ASN A 30 -14.09 -3.82 22.94
C ASN A 30 -13.31 -4.50 21.81
N HIS A 31 -13.45 -4.04 20.57
CA HIS A 31 -12.67 -4.52 19.45
C HIS A 31 -11.36 -3.72 19.41
N GLY A 32 -10.29 -4.28 19.95
CA GLY A 32 -8.93 -3.72 19.85
C GLY A 32 -8.39 -3.66 18.42
N ASP A 33 -9.23 -3.93 17.42
CA ASP A 33 -8.92 -3.92 16.02
C ASP A 33 -8.87 -2.49 15.46
N ARG A 34 -7.92 -2.25 14.58
CA ARG A 34 -7.69 -0.94 13.94
C ARG A 34 -8.81 -0.54 12.97
N SER A 35 -9.69 -1.47 12.61
CA SER A 35 -10.82 -1.25 11.71
C SER A 35 -11.86 -2.36 11.87
N GLY A 36 -13.12 -2.05 11.57
CA GLY A 36 -14.18 -3.06 11.65
C GLY A 36 -15.51 -2.58 11.08
N ILE A 37 -16.46 -3.51 11.05
CA ILE A 37 -17.84 -3.30 10.61
C ILE A 37 -18.76 -3.85 11.70
N PHE A 38 -19.78 -3.10 12.05
CA PHE A 38 -20.83 -3.49 12.98
C PHE A 38 -22.21 -3.24 12.39
N GLU A 39 -23.06 -4.24 12.44
CA GLU A 39 -24.44 -4.15 11.97
C GLU A 39 -25.38 -4.04 13.16
N ASP A 40 -26.13 -2.94 13.23
CA ASP A 40 -27.14 -2.72 14.22
C ASP A 40 -28.52 -3.04 13.63
N CYS A 41 -29.02 -4.22 13.98
CA CYS A 41 -30.32 -4.71 13.48
C CYS A 41 -31.50 -3.89 14.03
N ASP A 42 -31.37 -3.28 15.21
CA ASP A 42 -32.45 -2.50 15.84
C ASP A 42 -32.73 -1.20 15.07
N PHE A 43 -31.68 -0.59 14.52
CA PHE A 43 -31.76 0.65 13.75
C PHE A 43 -31.60 0.46 12.24
N MET A 44 -31.43 -0.78 11.78
CA MET A 44 -31.18 -1.13 10.37
C MET A 44 -30.01 -0.32 9.76
N LYS A 45 -28.93 -0.14 10.53
CA LYS A 45 -27.74 0.60 10.13
C LYS A 45 -26.50 -0.26 10.22
N LYS A 46 -25.60 -0.08 9.24
CA LYS A 46 -24.23 -0.58 9.30
C LYS A 46 -23.29 0.55 9.66
N TYR A 47 -22.38 0.28 10.57
CA TYR A 47 -21.34 1.18 11.01
C TYR A 47 -19.99 0.63 10.58
N PHE A 48 -19.22 1.48 9.95
CA PHE A 48 -17.86 1.19 9.48
C PHE A 48 -16.92 2.09 10.23
N TRP A 49 -15.78 1.57 10.69
CA TRP A 49 -14.81 2.41 11.37
C TRP A 49 -13.38 2.03 11.04
N ILE A 50 -12.53 3.04 11.06
CA ILE A 50 -11.08 2.91 11.14
C ILE A 50 -10.58 3.71 12.34
N SER A 51 -9.62 3.14 13.08
CA SER A 51 -8.93 3.82 14.17
C SER A 51 -7.50 4.13 13.74
N LYS A 52 -7.16 5.41 13.73
CA LYS A 52 -5.84 5.91 13.34
C LYS A 52 -5.47 7.08 14.23
N ASP A 53 -4.22 7.14 14.70
CA ASP A 53 -3.68 8.25 15.51
C ASP A 53 -4.58 8.62 16.71
N SER A 54 -5.19 7.64 17.39
CA SER A 54 -6.15 7.80 18.49
C SER A 54 -7.49 8.46 18.11
N VAL A 55 -7.80 8.56 16.82
CA VAL A 55 -9.05 9.09 16.28
C VAL A 55 -9.81 7.99 15.56
N PHE A 56 -11.13 7.96 15.74
CA PHE A 56 -12.03 7.08 15.02
C PHE A 56 -12.72 7.84 13.88
N PHE A 57 -12.58 7.33 12.68
CA PHE A 57 -13.36 7.74 11.52
C PHE A 57 -14.48 6.74 11.34
N ILE A 58 -15.72 7.22 11.39
CA ILE A 58 -16.92 6.37 11.39
C ILE A 58 -17.81 6.76 10.22
N GLY A 59 -18.13 5.79 9.37
CA GLY A 59 -19.15 5.90 8.33
C GLY A 59 -20.39 5.10 8.72
N THR A 60 -21.56 5.58 8.36
CA THR A 60 -22.81 4.86 8.58
C THR A 60 -23.61 4.78 7.31
N THR A 61 -24.24 3.63 7.06
CA THR A 61 -25.14 3.43 5.95
C THR A 61 -26.37 2.63 6.40
N ASP A 62 -27.42 2.66 5.62
CA ASP A 62 -28.59 1.78 5.82
C ASP A 62 -28.18 0.34 5.45
N THR A 63 -28.67 -0.67 6.19
CA THR A 63 -28.44 -2.09 5.89
C THR A 63 -28.98 -2.50 4.52
N ARG A 64 -29.93 -1.77 3.97
CA ARG A 64 -30.50 -1.98 2.63
C ARG A 64 -29.70 -1.32 1.52
N SER A 65 -28.66 -0.57 1.85
CA SER A 65 -27.82 0.08 0.87
C SER A 65 -27.12 -0.99 -0.01
N GLN A 66 -27.12 -0.77 -1.32
CA GLN A 66 -26.40 -1.60 -2.27
C GLN A 66 -24.91 -1.26 -2.35
N CYS A 67 -24.44 -0.33 -1.49
CA CYS A 67 -23.04 0.07 -1.45
C CYS A 67 -22.22 -1.06 -0.83
N GLU A 68 -21.13 -1.45 -1.49
CA GLU A 68 -20.22 -2.46 -0.98
C GLU A 68 -19.48 -1.96 0.26
N ASP A 69 -19.36 -2.82 1.26
CA ASP A 69 -18.67 -2.53 2.52
C ASP A 69 -17.21 -2.10 2.31
N SER A 70 -16.56 -2.71 1.32
CA SER A 70 -15.18 -2.38 0.91
C SER A 70 -15.02 -0.93 0.42
N PHE A 71 -16.02 -0.41 -0.29
CA PHE A 71 -16.02 0.96 -0.80
C PHE A 71 -16.02 1.99 0.32
N ILE A 72 -16.85 1.79 1.35
CA ILE A 72 -16.93 2.70 2.50
C ILE A 72 -15.65 2.65 3.31
N MET A 73 -15.09 1.46 3.55
CA MET A 73 -13.82 1.30 4.26
C MET A 73 -12.65 1.97 3.51
N GLN A 74 -12.63 1.84 2.19
CA GLN A 74 -11.65 2.50 1.34
C GLN A 74 -11.79 4.02 1.40
N PHE A 75 -13.02 4.53 1.37
CA PHE A 75 -13.29 5.96 1.47
C PHE A 75 -12.83 6.53 2.82
N LEU A 76 -13.17 5.90 3.94
CA LEU A 76 -12.70 6.32 5.27
C LEU A 76 -11.17 6.35 5.34
N THR A 77 -10.51 5.37 4.74
CA THR A 77 -9.05 5.33 4.66
C THR A 77 -8.52 6.53 3.86
N ARG A 78 -9.17 6.87 2.75
CA ARG A 78 -8.79 8.01 1.92
C ARG A 78 -8.99 9.35 2.63
N VAL A 79 -10.08 9.49 3.39
CA VAL A 79 -10.32 10.66 4.24
C VAL A 79 -9.16 10.86 5.22
N TYR A 80 -8.78 9.81 5.94
CA TYR A 80 -7.65 9.87 6.87
C TYR A 80 -6.34 10.25 6.17
N GLU A 81 -6.01 9.60 5.04
CA GLU A 81 -4.79 9.86 4.29
C GLU A 81 -4.70 11.31 3.81
N ASN A 82 -5.79 11.86 3.27
CA ASN A 82 -5.84 13.23 2.79
C ASN A 82 -5.69 14.24 3.93
N ILE A 83 -6.38 14.05 5.05
CA ILE A 83 -6.27 14.93 6.22
C ILE A 83 -4.85 14.90 6.76
N ARG A 84 -4.27 13.71 6.92
CA ARG A 84 -2.90 13.55 7.42
C ARG A 84 -1.88 14.22 6.49
N LYS A 85 -2.06 14.06 5.18
CA LYS A 85 -1.18 14.70 4.19
C LYS A 85 -1.31 16.22 4.20
N TYR A 86 -2.55 16.73 4.33
CA TYR A 86 -2.83 18.16 4.35
C TYR A 86 -2.19 18.88 5.54
N TYR A 87 -2.28 18.29 6.74
CA TYR A 87 -1.72 18.88 7.96
C TYR A 87 -0.26 18.50 8.20
N GLY A 88 0.26 17.46 7.56
CA GLY A 88 1.65 17.01 7.70
C GLY A 88 2.02 16.45 9.07
N LEU A 89 1.03 16.22 9.95
CA LEU A 89 1.21 15.83 11.35
C LEU A 89 0.36 14.61 11.70
N ALA A 90 0.73 13.91 12.78
CA ALA A 90 -0.15 12.91 13.37
C ALA A 90 -1.42 13.58 13.90
N LEU A 91 -2.57 12.98 13.60
CA LEU A 91 -3.86 13.56 13.95
C LEU A 91 -4.14 13.39 15.44
N SER A 92 -4.47 14.49 16.10
CA SER A 92 -4.86 14.52 17.50
C SER A 92 -6.13 15.33 17.70
N ASP A 93 -6.81 15.16 18.83
CA ASP A 93 -8.00 15.95 19.18
C ASP A 93 -7.71 17.46 19.08
N ALA A 94 -6.53 17.91 19.50
CA ALA A 94 -6.14 19.32 19.42
C ALA A 94 -6.05 19.82 17.96
N VAL A 95 -5.49 19.02 17.04
CA VAL A 95 -5.38 19.37 15.62
C VAL A 95 -6.78 19.53 15.00
N PHE A 96 -7.71 18.61 15.32
CA PHE A 96 -9.08 18.71 14.83
C PHE A 96 -9.83 19.93 15.37
N ARG A 97 -9.71 20.23 16.66
CA ARG A 97 -10.38 21.39 17.26
C ARG A 97 -9.87 22.72 16.75
N GLN A 98 -8.56 22.83 16.55
CA GLN A 98 -7.94 24.05 16.01
C GLN A 98 -8.27 24.31 14.54
N ASN A 99 -8.53 23.25 13.77
CA ASN A 99 -8.74 23.33 12.33
C ASN A 99 -10.13 22.81 11.92
N PHE A 100 -11.10 22.90 12.80
CA PHE A 100 -12.43 22.33 12.62
C PHE A 100 -13.11 22.80 11.34
N ASP A 101 -13.07 24.09 11.05
CA ASP A 101 -13.69 24.69 9.85
C ASP A 101 -13.06 24.14 8.56
N THR A 102 -11.74 24.09 8.51
CA THR A 102 -11.01 23.56 7.37
C THR A 102 -11.32 22.09 7.14
N PHE A 103 -11.43 21.31 8.23
CA PHE A 103 -11.80 19.90 8.15
C PHE A 103 -13.22 19.71 7.63
N CYS A 104 -14.17 20.53 8.06
CA CYS A 104 -15.55 20.48 7.55
C CYS A 104 -15.61 20.79 6.06
N VAL A 105 -14.91 21.84 5.61
CA VAL A 105 -14.83 22.21 4.19
C VAL A 105 -14.20 21.06 3.38
N MET A 106 -13.13 20.46 3.90
CA MET A 106 -12.49 19.31 3.23
C MET A 106 -13.45 18.12 3.08
N LEU A 107 -14.22 17.79 4.09
CA LEU A 107 -15.23 16.73 4.00
C LEU A 107 -16.35 17.07 3.02
N ASP A 108 -16.81 18.32 3.00
CA ASP A 108 -17.86 18.76 2.08
C ASP A 108 -17.39 18.67 0.62
N GLU A 109 -16.10 18.99 0.34
CA GLU A 109 -15.51 18.80 -0.97
C GLU A 109 -15.30 17.33 -1.37
N MET A 110 -15.04 16.47 -0.38
CA MET A 110 -14.80 15.04 -0.64
C MET A 110 -16.08 14.25 -0.89
N ILE A 111 -17.24 14.75 -0.42
CA ILE A 111 -18.51 14.03 -0.46
C ILE A 111 -19.60 14.93 -1.05
N GLU A 112 -20.27 14.45 -2.10
CA GLU A 112 -21.44 15.10 -2.67
C GLU A 112 -22.63 14.14 -2.67
N GLY A 113 -23.75 14.57 -2.08
CA GLY A 113 -24.98 13.75 -2.02
C GLY A 113 -24.82 12.40 -1.31
N GLY A 114 -23.81 12.23 -0.46
CA GLY A 114 -23.50 10.98 0.24
C GLY A 114 -22.55 10.05 -0.51
N TYR A 115 -22.07 10.45 -1.67
CA TYR A 115 -21.11 9.70 -2.46
C TYR A 115 -19.75 10.43 -2.52
N PRO A 116 -18.63 9.70 -2.54
CA PRO A 116 -17.32 10.28 -2.76
C PRO A 116 -17.27 11.03 -4.11
N PHE A 117 -16.83 12.26 -4.07
CA PHE A 117 -16.70 13.12 -5.25
C PHE A 117 -15.24 13.47 -5.52
N SER A 118 -14.65 14.40 -4.77
CA SER A 118 -13.29 14.86 -4.99
C SER A 118 -12.36 14.34 -3.89
N THR A 119 -11.63 13.25 -4.17
CA THR A 119 -10.72 12.64 -3.19
C THR A 119 -9.24 12.84 -3.53
N GLU A 120 -8.94 13.59 -4.58
CA GLU A 120 -7.56 13.90 -4.97
C GLU A 120 -7.00 15.08 -4.17
N MET A 121 -5.81 14.88 -3.60
CA MET A 121 -5.18 15.86 -2.74
C MET A 121 -4.89 17.18 -3.45
N SER A 122 -4.44 17.13 -4.71
CA SER A 122 -4.17 18.32 -5.53
C SER A 122 -5.40 19.21 -5.71
N ASN A 123 -6.58 18.58 -5.81
CA ASN A 123 -7.84 19.30 -5.90
C ASN A 123 -8.24 19.90 -4.54
N LEU A 124 -8.15 19.11 -3.48
CA LEU A 124 -8.44 19.55 -2.12
C LEU A 124 -7.54 20.71 -1.68
N GLU A 125 -6.23 20.65 -1.92
CA GLU A 125 -5.30 21.76 -1.67
C GLU A 125 -5.67 23.03 -2.43
N SER A 126 -6.41 22.87 -3.51
CA SER A 126 -6.83 23.98 -4.35
C SER A 126 -8.11 24.65 -3.87
N THR A 127 -9.02 23.86 -3.36
CA THR A 127 -10.36 24.29 -2.96
C THR A 127 -10.40 24.67 -1.49
N VAL A 128 -9.66 23.94 -0.66
CA VAL A 128 -9.58 24.15 0.79
C VAL A 128 -8.42 25.08 1.10
N VAL A 129 -8.73 26.34 1.35
CA VAL A 129 -7.73 27.37 1.68
C VAL A 129 -7.32 27.25 3.14
N THR A 130 -6.02 27.11 3.43
CA THR A 130 -5.53 27.09 4.82
C THR A 130 -5.64 28.46 5.49
N PRO A 131 -5.84 28.53 6.81
CA PRO A 131 -5.79 29.80 7.56
C PRO A 131 -4.47 30.58 7.37
N ALA A 132 -3.36 29.87 7.15
CA ALA A 132 -2.07 30.48 6.82
C ALA A 132 -2.05 31.19 5.46
N SER A 133 -2.81 30.68 4.48
CA SER A 133 -2.91 31.31 3.17
C SER A 133 -3.86 32.52 3.16
N TYR A 134 -4.87 32.57 4.03
CA TYR A 134 -5.66 33.80 4.21
C TYR A 134 -4.79 35.00 4.59
N ASN A 135 -3.85 34.80 5.53
CA ASN A 135 -2.94 35.87 5.95
C ASN A 135 -1.97 36.32 4.85
N LEU A 136 -1.64 35.45 3.91
CA LEU A 136 -0.81 35.77 2.74
C LEU A 136 -1.64 36.44 1.63
N VAL A 137 -2.86 35.99 1.39
CA VAL A 137 -3.78 36.55 0.39
C VAL A 137 -4.21 37.95 0.82
N ASP A 138 -4.54 38.19 2.09
CA ASP A 138 -4.85 39.51 2.62
C ASP A 138 -3.66 40.46 2.57
N LYS A 139 -2.43 39.98 2.84
CA LYS A 139 -1.21 40.75 2.69
C LYS A 139 -0.89 41.08 1.24
N LEU A 140 -1.12 40.15 0.30
CA LEU A 140 -0.95 40.34 -1.12
C LEU A 140 -2.06 41.23 -1.71
N ALA A 141 -3.31 41.09 -1.25
CA ALA A 141 -4.41 41.95 -1.65
C ALA A 141 -4.22 43.40 -1.17
N SER A 142 -3.62 43.61 0.00
CA SER A 142 -3.26 44.93 0.51
C SER A 142 -2.06 45.56 -0.19
N LEU A 143 -1.24 44.80 -0.90
CA LEU A 143 -0.11 45.23 -1.70
C LEU A 143 -0.45 45.50 -3.18
N SER A 144 -1.57 44.97 -3.68
CA SER A 144 -2.00 45.12 -5.09
C SER A 144 -3.18 46.08 -5.23
N LEU A 145 -3.01 47.32 -4.77
CA LEU A 145 -3.99 48.41 -4.95
C LEU A 145 -4.06 49.00 -6.37
N ASN A 146 -3.52 48.34 -7.39
CA ASN A 146 -3.56 48.82 -8.77
C ASN A 146 -3.75 47.68 -9.78
N THR A 147 -4.80 46.90 -9.68
CA THR A 147 -5.20 46.00 -10.78
C THR A 147 -6.71 45.98 -10.91
N GLU A 148 -7.18 46.20 -12.14
CA GLU A 148 -8.56 46.33 -12.59
C GLU A 148 -9.52 45.28 -11.99
N PRO A 149 -10.81 45.65 -11.72
CA PRO A 149 -11.81 44.75 -11.19
C PRO A 149 -12.37 43.87 -12.31
N GLY A 150 -11.71 42.74 -12.56
CA GLY A 150 -12.10 41.81 -13.65
C GLY A 150 -11.78 40.36 -13.47
N SER A 151 -11.04 39.98 -12.43
CA SER A 151 -10.76 38.59 -12.13
C SER A 151 -11.48 38.16 -10.85
N SER A 152 -12.75 37.79 -11.00
CA SER A 152 -13.46 37.06 -9.96
C SER A 152 -12.70 35.72 -9.71
N ASN A 153 -11.96 35.68 -8.61
CA ASN A 153 -11.59 34.39 -8.02
C ASN A 153 -12.89 33.68 -7.63
N SER A 154 -13.48 33.00 -8.61
CA SER A 154 -14.60 32.10 -8.31
C SER A 154 -14.05 31.02 -7.41
N LEU A 155 -14.63 30.88 -6.24
CA LEU A 155 -14.44 29.77 -5.28
C LEU A 155 -14.80 28.40 -5.88
N THR A 156 -15.15 28.36 -7.16
CA THR A 156 -15.47 27.17 -7.96
C THR A 156 -14.47 27.02 -9.11
N GLY A 157 -13.18 26.87 -8.76
CA GLY A 157 -12.11 26.71 -9.75
C GLY A 157 -12.00 25.30 -10.36
N VAL A 158 -13.01 24.47 -10.26
CA VAL A 158 -13.06 23.17 -10.92
C VAL A 158 -13.49 23.41 -12.35
N SER A 159 -12.58 23.29 -13.32
CA SER A 159 -12.95 23.22 -14.73
C SER A 159 -13.87 22.00 -14.90
N PRO A 160 -15.09 22.13 -15.46
CA PRO A 160 -16.04 21.04 -15.60
C PRO A 160 -15.51 19.89 -16.48
N GLU A 161 -14.42 20.11 -17.22
CA GLU A 161 -13.85 19.11 -18.12
C GLU A 161 -12.78 18.22 -17.44
N ILE A 162 -11.97 18.78 -16.50
CA ILE A 162 -10.86 18.06 -15.86
C ILE A 162 -10.82 18.40 -14.37
N TRP A 163 -11.58 17.69 -13.58
CA TRP A 163 -11.71 17.94 -12.14
C TRP A 163 -10.48 17.54 -11.30
N TRP A 164 -9.61 16.68 -11.83
CA TRP A 164 -8.41 16.21 -11.11
C TRP A 164 -7.16 17.05 -11.37
N ARG A 165 -7.24 18.08 -12.22
CA ARG A 165 -6.11 18.95 -12.52
C ARG A 165 -6.54 20.40 -12.75
N ARG A 166 -5.89 21.31 -12.04
CA ARG A 166 -6.12 22.76 -12.22
C ARG A 166 -5.61 23.26 -13.57
N THR A 167 -6.25 24.28 -14.07
CA THR A 167 -5.72 25.11 -15.16
C THR A 167 -4.62 26.03 -14.60
N GLY A 168 -3.59 26.31 -15.42
CA GLY A 168 -2.53 27.24 -15.05
C GLY A 168 -1.44 26.68 -14.12
N VAL A 169 -1.39 25.34 -13.91
CA VAL A 169 -0.27 24.71 -13.18
C VAL A 169 1.06 25.02 -13.87
N PHE A 170 2.02 25.53 -13.11
CA PHE A 170 3.36 25.85 -13.57
C PHE A 170 4.43 25.31 -12.59
N HIS A 171 5.45 24.68 -13.14
CA HIS A 171 6.62 24.19 -12.41
C HIS A 171 7.90 24.69 -13.05
N ALA A 172 8.87 25.07 -12.23
CA ALA A 172 10.20 25.52 -12.71
C ALA A 172 10.95 24.38 -13.43
N THR A 173 10.80 23.15 -12.94
CA THR A 173 11.32 21.92 -13.54
C THR A 173 10.15 20.97 -13.85
N ASN A 174 10.10 20.48 -15.08
CA ASN A 174 9.04 19.59 -15.52
C ASN A 174 9.53 18.15 -15.42
N GLU A 175 8.93 17.36 -14.52
CA GLU A 175 9.39 16.03 -14.16
C GLU A 175 8.21 15.06 -14.03
N LEU A 176 8.40 13.83 -14.48
CA LEU A 176 7.48 12.72 -14.32
C LEU A 176 8.23 11.47 -13.87
N TYR A 177 7.91 10.99 -12.68
CA TYR A 177 8.45 9.73 -12.15
C TYR A 177 7.34 8.71 -12.03
N LEU A 178 7.69 7.46 -12.36
CA LEU A 178 6.82 6.29 -12.23
C LEU A 178 7.52 5.25 -11.35
N ASP A 179 6.94 4.94 -10.23
CA ASP A 179 7.42 3.94 -9.29
C ASP A 179 6.54 2.69 -9.36
N VAL A 180 7.08 1.64 -9.97
CA VAL A 180 6.42 0.33 -10.08
C VAL A 180 6.82 -0.51 -8.89
N THR A 181 5.89 -0.77 -7.99
CA THR A 181 6.12 -1.61 -6.81
C THR A 181 5.28 -2.87 -6.88
N GLU A 182 5.91 -4.02 -6.76
CA GLU A 182 5.25 -5.33 -6.74
C GLU A 182 5.42 -6.01 -5.39
N ARG A 183 4.39 -6.74 -4.96
CA ARG A 183 4.42 -7.62 -3.80
C ARG A 183 4.13 -9.04 -4.23
N VAL A 184 5.02 -9.97 -3.88
CA VAL A 184 4.90 -11.38 -4.22
C VAL A 184 4.28 -12.13 -3.05
N ASN A 185 3.13 -12.75 -3.30
CA ASN A 185 2.49 -13.67 -2.36
C ASN A 185 2.65 -15.10 -2.92
N ILE A 186 3.16 -16.01 -2.11
CA ILE A 186 3.45 -17.37 -2.58
C ILE A 186 3.31 -18.38 -1.45
N VAL A 187 2.75 -19.54 -1.79
CA VAL A 187 2.73 -20.71 -0.91
C VAL A 187 3.48 -21.85 -1.59
N ILE A 188 4.52 -22.33 -0.94
CA ILE A 188 5.39 -23.39 -1.45
C ILE A 188 5.12 -24.66 -0.64
N SER A 189 4.96 -25.79 -1.34
CA SER A 189 4.81 -27.11 -0.71
C SER A 189 6.13 -27.64 -0.13
N GLU A 190 6.07 -28.69 0.70
CA GLU A 190 7.24 -29.43 1.20
C GLU A 190 8.15 -29.94 0.06
N SER A 191 7.55 -30.26 -1.11
CA SER A 191 8.29 -30.69 -2.30
C SER A 191 8.94 -29.55 -3.07
N GLY A 192 8.81 -28.29 -2.62
CA GLY A 192 9.35 -27.11 -3.30
C GLY A 192 8.53 -26.58 -4.48
N LYS A 193 7.32 -27.15 -4.72
CA LYS A 193 6.41 -26.67 -5.76
C LYS A 193 5.57 -25.52 -5.27
N THR A 194 5.34 -24.51 -6.10
CA THR A 194 4.40 -23.44 -5.83
C THR A 194 2.97 -23.98 -5.89
N ILE A 195 2.24 -23.91 -4.77
CA ILE A 195 0.83 -24.30 -4.66
C ILE A 195 -0.05 -23.14 -5.11
N HIS A 196 0.25 -21.96 -4.60
CA HIS A 196 -0.44 -20.71 -4.90
C HIS A 196 0.60 -19.61 -5.09
N GLY A 197 0.35 -18.72 -6.04
CA GLY A 197 1.24 -17.59 -6.28
C GLY A 197 0.51 -16.46 -6.95
N SER A 198 0.61 -15.26 -6.38
CA SER A 198 0.08 -14.05 -6.96
C SER A 198 1.05 -12.89 -6.79
N ILE A 199 0.99 -11.95 -7.72
CA ILE A 199 1.74 -10.70 -7.67
C ILE A 199 0.74 -9.57 -7.64
N SER A 200 0.71 -8.80 -6.57
CA SER A 200 -0.03 -7.55 -6.50
C SER A 200 0.93 -6.38 -6.75
N GLY A 201 0.59 -5.53 -7.71
CA GLY A 201 1.42 -4.40 -8.09
C GLY A 201 0.65 -3.10 -8.14
N TYR A 202 1.37 -2.01 -8.00
CA TYR A 202 0.86 -0.67 -8.21
C TYR A 202 1.91 0.21 -8.86
N ILE A 203 1.45 1.17 -9.65
CA ILE A 203 2.28 2.17 -10.29
C ILE A 203 1.90 3.52 -9.68
N ASP A 204 2.80 4.06 -8.88
CA ASP A 204 2.67 5.41 -8.35
C ASP A 204 3.35 6.38 -9.29
N ALA A 205 2.66 7.47 -9.60
CA ALA A 205 3.16 8.54 -10.43
C ALA A 205 3.40 9.79 -9.58
N SER A 206 4.53 10.44 -9.79
CA SER A 206 4.85 11.77 -9.28
C SER A 206 4.97 12.72 -10.46
N SER A 207 3.98 13.58 -10.62
CA SER A 207 3.86 14.51 -11.75
C SER A 207 4.09 15.94 -11.28
N ARG A 208 5.11 16.58 -11.82
CA ARG A 208 5.38 18.01 -11.74
C ARG A 208 5.53 18.54 -13.15
N LEU A 209 4.40 18.64 -13.85
CA LEU A 209 4.37 19.06 -15.25
C LEU A 209 3.55 20.35 -15.36
N SER A 210 3.98 21.28 -16.17
CA SER A 210 3.28 22.55 -16.40
C SER A 210 2.16 22.38 -17.44
N GLY A 211 1.09 23.16 -17.33
CA GLY A 211 -0.02 23.16 -18.27
C GLY A 211 -0.89 21.91 -18.20
N LEU A 212 -1.42 21.46 -19.33
CA LEU A 212 -2.27 20.27 -19.49
C LEU A 212 -1.55 19.21 -20.36
N PRO A 213 -0.51 18.54 -19.85
CA PRO A 213 0.21 17.53 -20.59
C PRO A 213 -0.63 16.27 -20.79
N GLU A 214 -0.57 15.70 -21.98
CA GLU A 214 -1.08 14.37 -22.24
C GLU A 214 0.05 13.35 -22.14
N VAL A 215 -0.05 12.44 -21.19
CA VAL A 215 0.93 11.38 -20.96
C VAL A 215 0.44 10.07 -21.55
N SER A 216 1.33 9.39 -22.25
CA SER A 216 1.09 8.06 -22.81
C SER A 216 2.15 7.08 -22.34
N LEU A 217 1.69 5.94 -21.81
CA LEU A 217 2.53 4.89 -21.28
C LEU A 217 2.28 3.59 -22.05
N ILE A 218 3.35 2.95 -22.51
CA ILE A 218 3.32 1.66 -23.22
C ILE A 218 4.14 0.64 -22.43
N PHE A 219 3.60 -0.56 -22.25
CA PHE A 219 4.28 -1.67 -21.58
C PHE A 219 4.85 -2.66 -22.61
N LYS A 220 6.03 -3.22 -22.31
CA LYS A 220 6.63 -4.28 -23.16
C LYS A 220 5.79 -5.55 -23.22
N LYS A 221 5.04 -5.84 -22.15
CA LYS A 221 4.20 -7.05 -22.04
C LYS A 221 2.78 -6.68 -21.66
N PRO A 222 2.01 -6.03 -22.57
CA PRO A 222 0.64 -5.57 -22.25
C PRO A 222 -0.33 -6.74 -22.00
N PHE A 223 -0.01 -7.95 -22.47
CA PHE A 223 -0.81 -9.17 -22.24
C PHE A 223 -0.85 -9.64 -20.76
N LEU A 224 -0.02 -9.08 -19.89
CA LEU A 224 -0.11 -9.32 -18.44
C LEU A 224 -1.41 -8.75 -17.84
N PHE A 225 -2.02 -7.81 -18.54
CA PHE A 225 -3.17 -7.04 -18.06
C PHE A 225 -4.43 -7.40 -18.82
N THR A 226 -5.45 -7.80 -18.07
CA THR A 226 -6.83 -7.99 -18.53
C THR A 226 -7.73 -6.94 -17.88
N ALA A 227 -8.96 -6.81 -18.33
CA ALA A 227 -9.92 -5.89 -17.72
C ALA A 227 -10.22 -6.24 -16.25
N GLU A 228 -10.11 -7.53 -15.89
CA GLU A 228 -10.47 -8.05 -14.57
C GLU A 228 -9.34 -7.87 -13.54
N ASN A 229 -8.06 -7.81 -13.99
CA ASN A 229 -6.92 -7.81 -13.09
C ASN A 229 -6.25 -6.44 -12.93
N VAL A 230 -6.85 -5.38 -13.49
CA VAL A 230 -6.29 -4.03 -13.47
C VAL A 230 -7.33 -2.99 -13.06
N SER A 231 -6.90 -2.01 -12.31
CA SER A 231 -7.70 -0.84 -11.93
C SER A 231 -6.88 0.42 -12.17
N PHE A 232 -7.49 1.41 -12.80
CA PHE A 232 -6.84 2.66 -13.19
C PHE A 232 -7.34 3.84 -12.39
N HIS A 233 -6.49 4.86 -12.28
CA HIS A 233 -6.90 6.18 -11.83
C HIS A 233 -7.98 6.76 -12.79
N PRO A 234 -8.97 7.51 -12.30
CA PRO A 234 -10.04 8.11 -13.14
C PRO A 234 -9.54 8.98 -14.28
N SER A 235 -8.31 9.52 -14.20
CA SER A 235 -7.69 10.29 -15.27
C SER A 235 -7.36 9.47 -16.52
N VAL A 236 -7.34 8.14 -16.43
CA VAL A 236 -6.95 7.27 -17.53
C VAL A 236 -8.09 7.11 -18.53
N ARG A 237 -7.81 7.26 -19.79
CA ARG A 237 -8.75 7.04 -20.91
C ARG A 237 -8.94 5.54 -21.17
N ILE A 238 -9.92 4.94 -20.54
CA ILE A 238 -10.19 3.49 -20.61
C ILE A 238 -10.36 3.00 -22.06
N LYS A 239 -11.05 3.75 -22.93
CA LYS A 239 -11.24 3.38 -24.35
C LYS A 239 -9.92 3.22 -25.11
N ALA A 240 -8.89 4.04 -24.79
CA ALA A 240 -7.57 3.91 -25.39
C ALA A 240 -6.83 2.65 -24.88
N TRP A 241 -7.01 2.33 -23.61
CA TRP A 241 -6.48 1.10 -23.03
C TRP A 241 -7.13 -0.17 -23.62
N GLU A 242 -8.44 -0.19 -23.77
CA GLU A 242 -9.16 -1.34 -24.33
C GLU A 242 -8.74 -1.62 -25.77
N ARG A 243 -8.59 -0.58 -26.59
CA ARG A 243 -8.24 -0.69 -28.00
C ARG A 243 -6.76 -1.00 -28.24
N ASP A 244 -5.87 -0.21 -27.64
CA ASP A 244 -4.45 -0.17 -27.99
C ASP A 244 -3.53 -0.69 -26.88
N LYS A 245 -4.09 -1.04 -25.69
CA LYS A 245 -3.32 -1.37 -24.49
C LYS A 245 -2.32 -0.25 -24.10
N LYS A 246 -2.67 0.98 -24.42
CA LYS A 246 -1.91 2.18 -24.14
C LYS A 246 -2.59 2.95 -23.00
N VAL A 247 -1.87 3.20 -21.92
CA VAL A 247 -2.36 4.01 -20.82
C VAL A 247 -2.15 5.48 -21.18
N SER A 248 -3.24 6.17 -21.56
CA SER A 248 -3.23 7.59 -21.89
C SER A 248 -4.01 8.37 -20.85
N PHE A 249 -3.43 9.44 -20.31
CA PHE A 249 -4.03 10.22 -19.24
C PHE A 249 -3.47 11.66 -19.18
N ILE A 250 -4.26 12.55 -18.60
CA ILE A 250 -3.78 13.85 -18.13
C ILE A 250 -3.50 13.70 -16.64
N PRO A 251 -2.23 13.78 -16.19
CA PRO A 251 -1.89 13.48 -14.80
C PRO A 251 -2.46 14.53 -13.84
N PRO A 252 -2.98 14.14 -12.67
CA PRO A 252 -3.08 15.03 -11.52
C PRO A 252 -1.73 15.68 -11.22
N ASP A 253 -1.73 16.80 -10.54
CA ASP A 253 -0.50 17.41 -10.07
C ASP A 253 -0.06 16.77 -8.74
N GLY A 254 1.24 16.50 -8.58
CA GLY A 254 1.82 15.83 -7.42
C GLY A 254 1.80 14.30 -7.52
N ASN A 255 1.58 13.62 -6.38
CA ASN A 255 1.69 12.17 -6.26
C ASN A 255 0.31 11.51 -6.27
N PHE A 256 0.13 10.51 -7.12
CA PHE A 256 -1.08 9.71 -7.20
C PHE A 256 -0.79 8.28 -7.66
N THR A 257 -1.69 7.34 -7.36
CA THR A 257 -1.60 5.97 -7.86
C THR A 257 -2.27 5.90 -9.23
N LEU A 258 -1.48 5.70 -10.27
CA LEU A 258 -1.95 5.62 -11.66
C LEU A 258 -2.71 4.33 -11.95
N MET A 259 -2.21 3.22 -11.42
CA MET A 259 -2.70 1.88 -11.74
C MET A 259 -2.42 0.90 -10.62
N LYS A 260 -3.37 -0.01 -10.37
CA LYS A 260 -3.17 -1.19 -9.52
C LYS A 260 -3.48 -2.43 -10.34
N TYR A 261 -2.78 -3.53 -10.08
CA TYR A 261 -2.99 -4.79 -10.78
C TYR A 261 -2.69 -5.99 -9.90
N VAL A 262 -3.30 -7.12 -10.24
CA VAL A 262 -3.05 -8.41 -9.61
C VAL A 262 -2.83 -9.45 -10.71
N ILE A 263 -1.73 -10.17 -10.64
CA ILE A 263 -1.41 -11.29 -11.53
C ILE A 263 -1.53 -12.55 -10.70
N ASP A 264 -2.61 -13.30 -10.89
CA ASP A 264 -2.86 -14.56 -10.19
C ASP A 264 -2.38 -15.73 -11.07
N ASP A 265 -1.07 -15.96 -11.03
CA ASP A 265 -0.42 -17.02 -11.80
C ASP A 265 0.77 -17.58 -10.99
N PRO A 266 0.63 -18.81 -10.44
CA PRO A 266 1.69 -19.45 -9.66
C PRO A 266 3.02 -19.61 -10.43
N ALA A 267 2.96 -19.73 -11.76
CA ALA A 267 4.15 -19.87 -12.58
C ALA A 267 4.94 -18.55 -12.72
N LYS A 268 4.28 -17.41 -12.54
CA LYS A 268 4.91 -16.08 -12.60
C LYS A 268 5.38 -15.59 -11.23
N ALA A 269 4.79 -16.07 -10.14
CA ALA A 269 5.20 -15.71 -8.79
C ALA A 269 6.48 -16.49 -8.42
N ILE A 270 7.64 -15.91 -8.76
CA ILE A 270 8.95 -16.55 -8.56
C ILE A 270 9.72 -15.78 -7.49
N LEU A 271 10.36 -16.55 -6.56
CA LEU A 271 11.26 -15.97 -5.57
C LEU A 271 12.68 -15.78 -6.16
N PRO A 272 13.39 -14.71 -5.78
CA PRO A 272 14.76 -14.44 -6.24
C PRO A 272 15.80 -15.38 -5.59
N PHE A 273 15.38 -16.30 -4.75
CA PHE A 273 16.20 -17.33 -4.08
C PHE A 273 15.40 -18.62 -3.96
N ASN A 274 16.11 -19.70 -3.62
CA ASN A 274 15.53 -20.96 -3.19
C ASN A 274 15.79 -21.14 -1.68
N LEU A 275 14.77 -21.46 -0.91
CA LEU A 275 14.89 -21.80 0.51
C LEU A 275 14.68 -23.32 0.65
N GLN A 276 15.73 -24.02 1.05
CA GLN A 276 15.70 -25.42 1.40
C GLN A 276 15.75 -25.53 2.91
N THR A 277 14.75 -26.14 3.52
CA THR A 277 14.68 -26.29 4.97
C THR A 277 14.33 -27.70 5.35
N ARG A 278 14.98 -28.20 6.40
CA ARG A 278 14.66 -29.47 7.04
C ARG A 278 14.61 -29.25 8.53
N ILE A 279 13.48 -29.56 9.14
CA ILE A 279 13.31 -29.57 10.59
C ILE A 279 12.94 -30.99 10.99
N GLY A 280 13.76 -31.59 11.84
CA GLY A 280 13.55 -32.94 12.37
C GLY A 280 13.29 -32.89 13.87
N PHE A 281 12.42 -33.78 14.35
CA PHE A 281 12.11 -33.92 15.78
C PHE A 281 12.37 -35.35 16.21
N ASP A 282 13.37 -35.58 17.07
CA ASP A 282 13.69 -36.83 17.66
C ASP A 282 13.03 -36.99 19.04
N SER A 283 13.31 -38.07 19.73
CA SER A 283 12.75 -38.33 21.08
C SER A 283 13.31 -37.43 22.16
N THR A 284 14.50 -36.87 21.97
CA THR A 284 15.23 -36.04 22.95
C THR A 284 15.47 -34.59 22.49
N ASN A 285 15.66 -34.38 21.21
CA ASN A 285 16.01 -33.10 20.65
C ASN A 285 15.37 -32.94 19.27
N GLY A 286 15.27 -31.67 18.82
CA GLY A 286 15.00 -31.34 17.41
C GLY A 286 16.23 -30.76 16.73
N THR A 287 16.24 -30.82 15.42
CA THR A 287 17.30 -30.21 14.58
C THR A 287 16.68 -29.34 13.51
N ILE A 288 17.34 -28.23 13.20
CA ILE A 288 16.99 -27.36 12.08
C ILE A 288 18.19 -27.18 11.16
N LEU A 289 17.98 -27.36 9.88
CA LEU A 289 18.94 -27.04 8.82
C LEU A 289 18.20 -26.21 7.75
N ALA A 290 18.63 -25.00 7.53
CA ALA A 290 18.07 -24.15 6.46
C ALA A 290 19.20 -23.61 5.57
N THR A 291 18.95 -23.65 4.24
CA THR A 291 19.89 -23.12 3.25
C THR A 291 19.13 -22.19 2.29
N LEU A 292 19.55 -20.94 2.24
CA LEU A 292 19.04 -19.95 1.28
C LEU A 292 20.03 -19.80 0.13
N ILE A 293 19.60 -20.07 -1.08
CA ILE A 293 20.43 -20.03 -2.31
C ILE A 293 19.85 -18.97 -3.25
N PRO A 294 20.55 -17.86 -3.49
CA PRO A 294 20.13 -16.85 -4.47
C PRO A 294 20.03 -17.46 -5.87
N LYS A 295 19.16 -16.89 -6.72
CA LYS A 295 18.99 -17.28 -8.14
C LYS A 295 19.57 -16.19 -9.05
N PRO A 296 20.85 -16.24 -9.42
CA PRO A 296 21.52 -15.21 -10.22
C PRO A 296 20.78 -14.90 -11.53
N ASN A 297 20.34 -15.94 -12.22
CA ASN A 297 19.68 -15.83 -13.55
C ASN A 297 18.41 -14.94 -13.52
N LEU A 298 17.70 -14.88 -12.41
CA LEU A 298 16.51 -14.03 -12.28
C LEU A 298 16.87 -12.57 -11.98
N LEU A 299 18.00 -12.37 -11.35
CA LEU A 299 18.48 -11.06 -10.94
C LEU A 299 19.34 -10.39 -12.01
N GLU A 300 19.97 -11.16 -12.89
CA GLU A 300 20.81 -10.69 -13.99
C GLU A 300 20.04 -10.42 -15.29
N THR A 301 18.93 -11.11 -15.55
CA THR A 301 18.12 -10.98 -16.78
C THR A 301 17.24 -9.73 -16.81
N GLY A 302 17.82 -8.58 -16.63
CA GLY A 302 17.20 -7.30 -16.84
C GLY A 302 17.92 -6.53 -17.94
N THR A 303 17.66 -6.85 -19.23
CA THR A 303 17.98 -5.92 -20.31
C THR A 303 17.39 -4.56 -20.02
N ALA A 304 18.27 -3.56 -19.94
CA ALA A 304 17.99 -2.14 -19.92
C ALA A 304 17.16 -1.61 -18.73
N SER A 305 17.60 -1.74 -17.58
CA SER A 305 18.00 -0.63 -16.74
C SER A 305 19.37 -1.07 -16.24
N GLN A 306 20.35 -0.86 -17.04
CA GLN A 306 21.72 -0.91 -16.61
C GLN A 306 21.79 -0.07 -15.33
N ASN A 307 21.96 -0.70 -14.17
CA ASN A 307 22.87 -0.08 -13.23
C ASN A 307 24.09 0.22 -14.09
N ARG A 308 24.33 1.49 -14.36
CA ARG A 308 25.46 1.96 -15.17
C ARG A 308 26.81 1.37 -14.71
N ASP A 309 26.80 0.69 -13.58
CA ASP A 309 27.97 0.14 -12.88
C ASP A 309 28.13 -1.38 -13.03
N GLY A 310 27.28 -2.10 -13.77
CA GLY A 310 27.41 -3.56 -13.97
C GLY A 310 27.32 -4.41 -12.68
N LYS A 311 26.85 -3.84 -11.57
CA LYS A 311 26.78 -4.52 -10.28
C LYS A 311 25.60 -5.48 -10.22
N ALA A 312 25.83 -6.67 -9.67
CA ALA A 312 24.78 -7.64 -9.35
C ALA A 312 23.71 -7.01 -8.45
N ARG A 313 22.44 -7.35 -8.71
CA ARG A 313 21.33 -6.88 -7.86
C ARG A 313 21.48 -7.42 -6.46
N ILE A 314 21.03 -6.63 -5.52
CA ILE A 314 21.08 -6.91 -4.09
C ILE A 314 19.67 -7.25 -3.64
N ILE A 315 19.53 -8.32 -2.88
CA ILE A 315 18.33 -8.66 -2.13
C ILE A 315 18.52 -8.09 -0.74
N GLU A 316 17.67 -7.19 -0.34
CA GLU A 316 17.72 -6.46 0.92
C GLU A 316 16.73 -7.02 1.94
N GLU A 317 16.96 -6.74 3.21
CA GLU A 317 16.05 -7.06 4.33
C GLU A 317 15.67 -8.54 4.41
N VAL A 318 16.55 -9.45 4.01
CA VAL A 318 16.23 -10.88 4.01
C VAL A 318 16.11 -11.38 5.43
N THR A 319 14.89 -11.80 5.79
CA THR A 319 14.56 -12.37 7.09
C THR A 319 13.71 -13.61 6.89
N VAL A 320 14.10 -14.71 7.54
CA VAL A 320 13.34 -15.97 7.52
C VAL A 320 12.88 -16.27 8.94
N ARG A 321 11.59 -16.57 9.10
CA ARG A 321 10.98 -16.96 10.38
C ARG A 321 10.47 -18.36 10.27
N PHE A 322 10.93 -19.24 11.16
CA PHE A 322 10.51 -20.63 11.23
C PHE A 322 9.60 -20.82 12.43
N LYS A 323 8.38 -21.25 12.20
CA LYS A 323 7.47 -21.64 13.27
C LYS A 323 7.87 -22.98 13.85
N VAL A 324 8.00 -23.05 15.18
CA VAL A 324 8.31 -24.26 15.92
C VAL A 324 7.22 -24.57 16.96
N PRO A 325 7.08 -25.86 17.38
CA PRO A 325 6.10 -26.24 18.38
C PRO A 325 6.33 -25.54 19.72
N LYS A 326 5.25 -25.30 20.47
CA LYS A 326 5.31 -24.65 21.79
C LYS A 326 6.09 -25.44 22.86
N VAL A 327 6.30 -26.74 22.63
CA VAL A 327 7.09 -27.60 23.51
C VAL A 327 8.60 -27.35 23.43
N ILE A 328 9.06 -26.53 22.51
CA ILE A 328 10.46 -26.11 22.40
C ILE A 328 10.73 -24.99 23.39
N SER A 329 11.68 -25.24 24.31
CA SER A 329 12.09 -24.28 25.34
C SER A 329 13.33 -23.48 25.00
N ASN A 330 14.27 -24.06 24.23
CA ASN A 330 15.49 -23.39 23.86
C ASN A 330 15.99 -23.85 22.49
N CYS A 331 16.73 -22.95 21.82
CA CYS A 331 17.33 -23.20 20.53
C CYS A 331 18.76 -22.68 20.51
N THR A 332 19.71 -23.59 20.19
CA THR A 332 21.10 -23.21 19.94
C THR A 332 21.32 -23.19 18.44
N MET A 333 21.74 -22.04 17.89
CA MET A 333 21.82 -21.84 16.45
C MET A 333 23.18 -21.29 16.03
N ILE A 334 23.67 -21.77 14.89
CA ILE A 334 24.90 -21.33 14.25
C ILE A 334 24.56 -20.86 12.85
N THR A 335 24.97 -19.66 12.50
CA THR A 335 24.74 -19.08 11.17
C THR A 335 26.07 -18.70 10.52
N GLN A 336 26.17 -18.93 9.20
CA GLN A 336 27.32 -18.45 8.43
C GLN A 336 27.24 -16.94 8.16
N THR A 337 26.01 -16.43 8.02
CA THR A 337 25.76 -15.02 7.70
C THR A 337 24.54 -14.52 8.47
N GLY A 338 24.61 -13.30 8.96
CA GLY A 338 23.56 -12.68 9.74
C GLY A 338 23.50 -13.16 11.17
N SER A 339 22.33 -13.10 11.78
CA SER A 339 22.08 -13.50 13.16
C SER A 339 20.80 -14.33 13.25
N ALA A 340 20.77 -15.28 14.17
CA ALA A 340 19.56 -16.04 14.47
C ALA A 340 19.23 -15.93 15.96
N ARG A 341 17.95 -15.82 16.25
CA ARG A 341 17.45 -15.78 17.62
C ARG A 341 16.14 -16.57 17.74
N PHE A 342 15.87 -17.06 18.93
CA PHE A 342 14.60 -17.66 19.28
C PHE A 342 13.71 -16.63 19.96
N GLU A 343 12.51 -16.42 19.43
CA GLU A 343 11.47 -15.56 20.00
C GLU A 343 10.47 -16.40 20.80
N TYR A 344 10.54 -16.34 22.13
CA TYR A 344 9.64 -17.10 23.00
C TYR A 344 8.18 -16.71 22.87
N SER A 345 7.88 -15.44 22.65
CA SER A 345 6.50 -14.91 22.57
C SER A 345 5.72 -15.46 21.38
N SER A 346 6.38 -15.63 20.25
CA SER A 346 5.78 -16.15 19.00
C SER A 346 6.10 -17.62 18.74
N HIS A 347 7.00 -18.25 19.51
CA HIS A 347 7.60 -19.56 19.25
C HIS A 347 8.14 -19.67 17.82
N GLU A 348 8.98 -18.70 17.47
CA GLU A 348 9.60 -18.61 16.15
C GLU A 348 11.13 -18.51 16.26
N ILE A 349 11.82 -19.15 15.33
CA ILE A 349 13.24 -18.92 15.08
C ILE A 349 13.31 -17.85 14.02
N VAL A 350 13.93 -16.72 14.33
CA VAL A 350 14.11 -15.58 13.41
C VAL A 350 15.54 -15.54 12.94
N TRP A 351 15.75 -15.79 11.66
CA TRP A 351 17.04 -15.68 10.99
C TRP A 351 17.11 -14.38 10.18
N CYS A 352 17.80 -13.38 10.71
CA CYS A 352 18.03 -12.10 10.04
C CYS A 352 19.34 -12.20 9.22
N ILE A 353 19.20 -12.39 7.92
CA ILE A 353 20.35 -12.50 6.99
C ILE A 353 20.82 -11.10 6.58
N GLY A 354 19.87 -10.16 6.43
CA GLY A 354 20.15 -8.80 5.98
C GLY A 354 20.29 -8.71 4.46
N THR A 355 21.46 -8.34 3.99
CA THR A 355 21.72 -8.09 2.56
C THR A 355 22.37 -9.30 1.90
N VAL A 356 21.82 -9.75 0.77
CA VAL A 356 22.35 -10.88 -0.01
C VAL A 356 22.69 -10.42 -1.43
N ILE A 357 23.90 -10.70 -1.89
CA ILE A 357 24.32 -10.35 -3.25
C ILE A 357 23.73 -11.39 -4.22
N GLY A 358 22.98 -10.94 -5.23
CA GLY A 358 22.28 -11.84 -6.17
C GLY A 358 23.18 -12.73 -7.02
N SER A 359 24.46 -12.38 -7.19
CA SER A 359 25.44 -13.20 -7.92
C SER A 359 26.08 -14.33 -7.07
N MET A 360 25.76 -14.43 -5.78
CA MET A 360 26.27 -15.52 -4.94
C MET A 360 25.71 -16.85 -5.39
N THR A 361 26.57 -17.83 -5.60
CA THR A 361 26.22 -19.22 -5.93
C THR A 361 26.27 -20.14 -4.72
N SER A 362 26.96 -19.74 -3.65
CA SER A 362 27.02 -20.48 -2.40
C SER A 362 25.78 -20.23 -1.56
N GLY A 363 25.18 -21.29 -1.02
CA GLY A 363 24.03 -21.17 -0.12
C GLY A 363 24.44 -20.61 1.25
N LEU A 364 23.61 -19.74 1.80
CA LEU A 364 23.72 -19.25 3.17
C LEU A 364 23.05 -20.25 4.10
N LYS A 365 23.74 -20.66 5.17
CA LYS A 365 23.30 -21.75 6.04
C LYS A 365 22.96 -21.29 7.45
N LEU A 366 21.90 -21.88 7.99
CA LEU A 366 21.52 -21.89 9.39
C LEU A 366 21.47 -23.32 9.86
N GLU A 367 22.15 -23.67 10.92
CA GLU A 367 22.12 -24.97 11.58
C GLU A 367 21.80 -24.77 13.06
N GLY A 368 21.04 -25.67 13.66
CA GLY A 368 20.72 -25.54 15.07
C GLY A 368 20.11 -26.79 15.69
N SER A 369 20.14 -26.82 17.03
CA SER A 369 19.50 -27.80 17.86
C SER A 369 18.37 -27.19 18.68
N LEU A 370 17.29 -27.90 18.83
CA LEU A 370 16.06 -27.50 19.52
C LEU A 370 15.90 -28.38 20.75
N SER A 371 15.73 -27.78 21.92
CA SER A 371 15.57 -28.50 23.19
C SER A 371 14.12 -28.42 23.65
N TYR A 372 13.58 -29.56 24.14
CA TYR A 372 12.23 -29.62 24.68
C TYR A 372 12.13 -29.00 26.06
N SER A 373 10.91 -28.59 26.46
CA SER A 373 10.62 -28.03 27.77
C SER A 373 10.73 -29.07 28.89
N SER A 374 10.33 -30.31 28.60
CA SER A 374 10.47 -31.45 29.47
C SER A 374 10.97 -32.67 28.68
N ASN A 375 11.54 -33.66 29.37
CA ASN A 375 11.97 -34.90 28.75
C ASN A 375 10.82 -35.93 28.62
N ASP A 376 9.58 -35.50 28.72
CA ASP A 376 8.42 -36.35 28.61
C ASP A 376 8.18 -36.83 27.18
N ARG A 377 7.78 -38.10 27.05
CA ARG A 377 7.43 -38.68 25.73
C ARG A 377 6.27 -37.97 25.03
N THR A 378 5.44 -37.25 25.78
CA THR A 378 4.33 -36.44 25.27
C THR A 378 4.83 -35.28 24.45
N ASP A 379 5.87 -34.55 24.88
CA ASP A 379 6.44 -33.40 24.16
C ASP A 379 7.02 -33.83 22.82
N SER A 380 7.72 -34.95 22.78
CA SER A 380 8.27 -35.48 21.52
C SER A 380 7.18 -35.91 20.52
N SER A 381 6.06 -36.43 20.99
CA SER A 381 4.94 -36.81 20.12
C SER A 381 4.21 -35.60 19.55
N ILE A 382 4.02 -34.55 20.36
CA ILE A 382 3.46 -33.26 19.92
C ILE A 382 4.38 -32.60 18.88
N ALA A 383 5.69 -32.61 19.13
CA ALA A 383 6.64 -32.06 18.19
C ALA A 383 6.65 -32.78 16.83
N LYS A 384 6.58 -34.10 16.83
CA LYS A 384 6.53 -34.94 15.61
C LYS A 384 5.25 -34.76 14.79
N SER A 385 4.14 -34.41 15.43
CA SER A 385 2.85 -34.13 14.75
C SER A 385 2.79 -32.71 14.19
N PHE A 386 3.68 -31.83 14.61
CA PHE A 386 3.71 -30.44 14.17
C PHE A 386 4.20 -30.33 12.72
N LYS A 387 3.51 -29.52 11.92
CA LYS A 387 3.92 -29.20 10.54
C LYS A 387 4.60 -27.83 10.53
N PRO A 388 5.94 -27.79 10.49
CA PRO A 388 6.64 -26.53 10.52
C PRO A 388 6.41 -25.73 9.25
N THR A 389 6.41 -24.42 9.38
CA THR A 389 6.30 -23.47 8.27
C THR A 389 7.36 -22.39 8.41
N ALA A 390 7.85 -21.90 7.26
CA ALA A 390 8.72 -20.74 7.23
C ALA A 390 8.03 -19.59 6.52
N THR A 391 8.18 -18.37 7.04
CA THR A 391 7.80 -17.14 6.35
C THR A 391 9.05 -16.37 5.97
N VAL A 392 9.03 -15.73 4.80
CA VAL A 392 10.21 -15.02 4.28
C VAL A 392 9.86 -13.58 3.95
N GLN A 393 10.73 -12.66 4.36
CA GLN A 393 10.67 -11.25 4.01
C GLN A 393 11.89 -10.87 3.18
N PHE A 394 11.71 -10.04 2.16
CA PHE A 394 12.79 -9.49 1.35
C PHE A 394 12.33 -8.26 0.56
N ALA A 395 13.28 -7.49 0.05
CA ALA A 395 13.08 -6.43 -0.91
C ALA A 395 14.17 -6.49 -2.00
N VAL A 396 13.81 -6.17 -3.25
CA VAL A 396 14.76 -6.06 -4.36
C VAL A 396 14.47 -4.79 -5.14
N ALA A 397 15.42 -3.87 -5.16
CA ALA A 397 15.34 -2.66 -5.96
C ALA A 397 15.73 -2.95 -7.43
N GLY A 398 15.09 -2.22 -8.36
CA GLY A 398 15.37 -2.34 -9.80
C GLY A 398 14.84 -3.63 -10.46
N TRP A 399 14.02 -4.41 -9.77
CA TRP A 399 13.48 -5.69 -10.25
C TRP A 399 11.95 -5.72 -10.16
N SER A 400 11.32 -6.30 -11.17
CA SER A 400 9.90 -6.59 -11.24
C SER A 400 9.73 -8.11 -11.33
N ALA A 401 9.03 -8.71 -10.37
CA ALA A 401 8.81 -10.15 -10.29
C ALA A 401 7.98 -10.67 -11.46
N SER A 402 7.00 -9.90 -11.93
CA SER A 402 6.18 -10.24 -13.11
C SER A 402 6.93 -10.09 -14.43
N GLY A 403 8.09 -9.43 -14.40
CA GLY A 403 8.81 -8.99 -15.58
C GLY A 403 8.14 -7.84 -16.33
N LEU A 404 7.25 -7.10 -15.63
CA LEU A 404 6.66 -5.87 -16.16
C LEU A 404 7.75 -4.84 -16.41
N LYS A 405 7.73 -4.23 -17.60
CA LYS A 405 8.60 -3.11 -17.97
C LYS A 405 7.82 -2.10 -18.76
N VAL A 406 8.05 -0.85 -18.46
CA VAL A 406 7.62 0.28 -19.28
C VAL A 406 8.52 0.33 -20.51
N ASP A 407 7.93 0.39 -21.69
CA ASP A 407 8.63 0.48 -22.95
C ASP A 407 8.89 1.94 -23.33
N SER A 408 7.85 2.75 -23.33
CA SER A 408 7.94 4.18 -23.59
C SER A 408 7.01 4.99 -22.69
N VAL A 409 7.44 6.21 -22.42
CA VAL A 409 6.65 7.26 -21.76
C VAL A 409 6.72 8.48 -22.64
N ASP A 410 5.60 8.86 -23.25
CA ASP A 410 5.52 10.03 -24.11
C ASP A 410 4.67 11.11 -23.44
N VAL A 411 5.11 12.35 -23.54
CA VAL A 411 4.41 13.52 -23.04
C VAL A 411 4.18 14.47 -24.20
N SER A 412 2.95 14.79 -24.49
CA SER A 412 2.51 15.64 -25.61
C SER A 412 1.60 16.77 -25.13
N GLY A 413 1.26 17.70 -26.04
CA GLY A 413 0.41 18.83 -25.70
C GLY A 413 1.11 19.98 -24.95
N VAL A 414 2.45 19.95 -24.88
CA VAL A 414 3.28 20.93 -24.17
C VAL A 414 4.51 21.33 -24.99
N ASN A 415 5.04 22.54 -24.74
CA ASN A 415 6.19 23.10 -25.48
C ASN A 415 7.54 22.88 -24.79
N TYR A 416 7.62 21.93 -23.84
CA TYR A 416 8.84 21.61 -23.11
C TYR A 416 9.12 20.11 -23.16
N THR A 417 10.37 19.70 -22.92
CA THR A 417 10.76 18.31 -22.77
C THR A 417 10.91 17.98 -21.30
N PRO A 418 10.00 17.16 -20.70
CA PRO A 418 10.09 16.82 -19.30
C PRO A 418 11.17 15.78 -19.04
N TYR A 419 11.73 15.79 -17.83
CA TYR A 419 12.50 14.67 -17.34
C TYR A 419 11.55 13.51 -17.01
N LYS A 420 11.92 12.29 -17.44
CA LYS A 420 11.11 11.09 -17.23
C LYS A 420 11.94 10.02 -16.55
N GLY A 421 11.44 9.48 -15.44
CA GLY A 421 12.09 8.41 -14.69
C GLY A 421 11.12 7.27 -14.40
N CYS A 422 11.62 6.02 -14.44
CA CYS A 422 10.87 4.86 -14.04
C CYS A 422 11.71 3.98 -13.12
N ARG A 423 11.21 3.66 -11.94
CA ARG A 423 11.85 2.81 -10.94
C ARG A 423 11.01 1.58 -10.69
N TYR A 424 11.68 0.49 -10.36
CA TYR A 424 11.04 -0.79 -10.06
C TYR A 424 11.48 -1.24 -8.68
N ALA A 425 10.58 -1.86 -7.95
CA ALA A 425 10.87 -2.53 -6.70
C ALA A 425 9.95 -3.74 -6.51
N THR A 426 10.51 -4.83 -6.04
CA THR A 426 9.72 -5.99 -5.60
C THR A 426 9.95 -6.23 -4.12
N LYS A 427 8.87 -6.41 -3.37
CA LYS A 427 8.89 -6.71 -1.95
C LYS A 427 8.16 -8.03 -1.70
N SER A 428 8.50 -8.69 -0.61
CA SER A 428 7.70 -9.79 -0.11
C SER A 428 6.32 -9.30 0.31
N GLY A 429 5.29 -10.03 -0.08
CA GLY A 429 4.00 -10.02 0.55
C GLY A 429 3.93 -11.13 1.61
N ARG A 430 2.97 -12.03 1.48
CA ARG A 430 2.88 -13.24 2.30
C ARG A 430 3.58 -14.39 1.57
N ILE A 431 4.69 -14.86 2.14
CA ILE A 431 5.45 -15.99 1.61
C ILE A 431 5.49 -17.08 2.68
N ASP A 432 4.78 -18.17 2.41
CA ASP A 432 4.68 -19.33 3.30
C ASP A 432 5.34 -20.55 2.63
N VAL A 433 6.35 -21.09 3.26
CA VAL A 433 7.04 -22.32 2.86
C VAL A 433 6.68 -23.43 3.85
N ARG A 434 6.05 -24.49 3.35
CA ARG A 434 5.78 -25.70 4.15
C ARG A 434 7.04 -26.54 4.21
N ILE A 435 7.30 -27.09 5.40
CA ILE A 435 8.52 -27.85 5.69
C ILE A 435 8.16 -29.26 6.13
#